data_b0b1326d77579ffe581287d58b9560ff
#
_entry.id   b0b1326d77579ffe581287d58b9560ff
#
_cell.length_a   1.000
_cell.length_b   1.000
_cell.length_c   1.000
_cell.angle_alpha   90.00
_cell.angle_beta   90.00
_cell.angle_gamma   90.00
#
_symmetry.space_group_name_H-M   'P 1'
#
loop_
_entity.id
_entity.type
_entity.pdbx_description
1 polymer ?
#
loop_
_entity_poly.entity_id
_entity_poly.type
_entity_poly.pdbx_seq_one_letter_code
_entity_poly.pdbx_strand_id
1 'polypeptide(L)'
;SKIKPELNEPDFLGESRECQRVLSYPEAVREALDQALGLDPRVFVMGQGVDDPAGMFGSTLNLHKKSGPGRVFDTPLAETALMGVAAGAAMGGMRPVYFHNRPDFLFLTMDQLVNHASKWSYMFGGEVNVPLVVWACIGRGWGSAAQHSQALQGIFMHVPGLKLVMPSTCYDAKGLLLSAIAD
;
A
#
# COMPACT_ATOMS: atom_id res chain seq x y z
N SER A 1 -11.50 12.43 52.73
CA SER A 1 -11.75 11.23 51.92
C SER A 1 -11.47 11.60 50.49
N LYS A 2 -10.37 11.05 49.92
CA LYS A 2 -9.98 11.24 48.52
C LYS A 2 -10.65 10.10 47.76
N ILE A 3 -11.70 10.40 47.01
CA ILE A 3 -12.25 9.52 46.03
C ILE A 3 -11.28 9.66 44.80
N LYS A 4 -10.44 8.68 44.59
CA LYS A 4 -9.81 8.46 43.30
C LYS A 4 -10.87 7.86 42.36
N PRO A 5 -11.21 8.44 41.23
CA PRO A 5 -11.94 7.70 40.23
C PRO A 5 -11.00 6.59 39.70
N GLU A 6 -11.32 5.35 39.99
CA GLU A 6 -10.79 4.23 39.21
C GLU A 6 -11.36 4.39 37.81
N LEU A 7 -10.58 5.01 36.94
CA LEU A 7 -10.77 4.86 35.52
C LEU A 7 -10.42 3.39 35.24
N ASN A 8 -11.43 2.54 35.16
CA ASN A 8 -11.29 1.28 34.48
C ASN A 8 -10.91 1.61 33.05
N GLU A 9 -9.62 1.53 32.77
CA GLU A 9 -9.17 1.53 31.38
C GLU A 9 -9.92 0.40 30.66
N PRO A 10 -10.64 0.68 29.57
CA PRO A 10 -11.25 -0.40 28.83
C PRO A 10 -10.12 -1.34 28.42
N ASP A 11 -10.28 -2.61 28.73
CA ASP A 11 -9.33 -3.65 28.36
C ASP A 11 -9.35 -3.83 26.83
N PHE A 12 -8.61 -2.97 26.15
CA PHE A 12 -8.42 -3.03 24.70
C PHE A 12 -7.62 -4.28 24.27
N LEU A 13 -7.10 -5.02 25.24
CA LEU A 13 -6.36 -6.25 25.05
C LEU A 13 -7.20 -7.44 25.54
N GLY A 14 -8.47 -7.51 25.17
CA GLY A 14 -9.34 -8.60 25.59
C GLY A 14 -8.61 -9.92 25.79
N GLU A 15 -9.01 -10.73 26.74
CA GLU A 15 -8.35 -11.92 27.31
C GLU A 15 -7.90 -13.04 26.33
N SER A 16 -7.72 -12.77 25.05
CA SER A 16 -7.16 -13.72 24.09
C SER A 16 -5.64 -13.54 23.92
N ARG A 17 -4.91 -13.58 25.02
CA ARG A 17 -3.43 -13.71 24.97
C ARG A 17 -2.95 -15.09 24.55
N GLU A 18 -3.83 -16.00 24.26
CA GLU A 18 -3.51 -17.30 23.68
C GLU A 18 -3.29 -17.14 22.18
N CYS A 19 -2.04 -17.21 21.80
CA CYS A 19 -1.51 -17.11 20.44
C CYS A 19 -1.18 -15.70 19.97
N GLN A 20 -0.11 -15.13 20.55
CA GLN A 20 0.58 -14.02 19.89
C GLN A 20 1.20 -14.56 18.61
N ARG A 21 0.53 -14.33 17.51
CA ARG A 21 0.99 -14.69 16.19
C ARG A 21 2.14 -13.76 15.79
N VAL A 22 3.32 -14.31 15.62
CA VAL A 22 4.50 -13.57 15.17
C VAL A 22 4.52 -13.56 13.65
N LEU A 23 4.51 -12.37 13.06
CA LEU A 23 4.64 -12.16 11.62
C LEU A 23 5.86 -11.29 11.34
N SER A 24 6.54 -11.56 10.24
CA SER A 24 7.46 -10.61 9.65
C SER A 24 6.69 -9.50 8.93
N TYR A 25 7.34 -8.37 8.69
CA TYR A 25 6.73 -7.25 7.98
C TYR A 25 6.22 -7.62 6.57
N PRO A 26 6.99 -8.33 5.71
CA PRO A 26 6.49 -8.81 4.42
C PRO A 26 5.27 -9.74 4.54
N GLU A 27 5.23 -10.58 5.55
CA GLU A 27 4.07 -11.46 5.79
C GLU A 27 2.82 -10.67 6.15
N ALA A 28 2.95 -9.62 6.96
CA ALA A 28 1.84 -8.74 7.30
C ALA A 28 1.27 -8.03 6.07
N VAL A 29 2.13 -7.51 5.20
CA VAL A 29 1.74 -6.91 3.90
C VAL A 29 1.06 -7.95 3.01
N ARG A 30 1.64 -9.13 2.87
CA ARG A 30 1.07 -10.23 2.08
C ARG A 30 -0.32 -10.62 2.53
N GLU A 31 -0.53 -10.73 3.84
CA GLU A 31 -1.85 -11.05 4.39
C GLU A 31 -2.88 -9.96 4.14
N ALA A 32 -2.49 -8.69 4.22
CA ALA A 32 -3.38 -7.58 3.88
C ALA A 32 -3.83 -7.67 2.42
N LEU A 33 -2.89 -7.93 1.50
CA LEU A 33 -3.18 -8.08 0.07
C LEU A 33 -4.06 -9.29 -0.20
N ASP A 34 -3.74 -10.44 0.40
CA ASP A 34 -4.51 -11.67 0.25
C ASP A 34 -5.96 -11.48 0.73
N GLN A 35 -6.13 -10.82 1.85
CA GLN A 35 -7.44 -10.50 2.40
C GLN A 35 -8.21 -9.53 1.51
N ALA A 36 -7.58 -8.46 1.03
CA ALA A 36 -8.20 -7.49 0.14
C ALA A 36 -8.61 -8.11 -1.20
N LEU A 37 -7.75 -8.93 -1.81
CA LEU A 37 -8.03 -9.67 -3.03
C LEU A 37 -9.21 -10.64 -2.87
N GLY A 38 -9.37 -11.23 -1.70
CA GLY A 38 -10.48 -12.14 -1.40
C GLY A 38 -11.80 -11.43 -1.13
N LEU A 39 -11.77 -10.22 -0.58
CA LEU A 39 -12.97 -9.47 -0.17
C LEU A 39 -13.56 -8.63 -1.28
N ASP A 40 -12.74 -8.05 -2.16
CA ASP A 40 -13.21 -7.14 -3.20
C ASP A 40 -12.69 -7.55 -4.59
N PRO A 41 -13.58 -7.93 -5.52
CA PRO A 41 -13.18 -8.32 -6.87
C PRO A 41 -12.56 -7.17 -7.69
N ARG A 42 -12.70 -5.92 -7.28
CA ARG A 42 -12.10 -4.74 -7.93
C ARG A 42 -10.64 -4.56 -7.58
N VAL A 43 -10.15 -5.14 -6.48
CA VAL A 43 -8.75 -5.05 -6.06
C VAL A 43 -7.88 -5.87 -7.00
N PHE A 44 -6.82 -5.29 -7.49
CA PHE A 44 -5.74 -6.01 -8.18
C PHE A 44 -4.38 -5.44 -7.79
N VAL A 45 -3.35 -6.26 -7.92
CA VAL A 45 -1.97 -5.93 -7.57
C VAL A 45 -1.13 -5.96 -8.83
N MET A 46 -0.45 -4.88 -9.12
CA MET A 46 0.45 -4.76 -10.26
C MET A 46 1.79 -4.16 -9.83
N GLY A 47 2.84 -4.47 -10.55
CA GLY A 47 4.17 -3.91 -10.30
C GLY A 47 5.27 -4.90 -10.63
N GLN A 48 6.50 -4.41 -10.66
CA GLN A 48 7.66 -5.23 -11.01
C GLN A 48 7.94 -6.29 -9.94
N GLY A 49 8.08 -7.54 -10.37
CA GLY A 49 8.42 -8.67 -9.53
C GLY A 49 7.32 -9.12 -8.58
N VAL A 50 6.07 -8.66 -8.76
CA VAL A 50 4.96 -9.07 -7.87
C VAL A 50 4.57 -10.53 -8.03
N ASP A 51 4.83 -11.12 -9.19
CA ASP A 51 4.60 -12.54 -9.49
C ASP A 51 5.86 -13.41 -9.48
N ASP A 52 7.03 -12.82 -9.19
CA ASP A 52 8.28 -13.54 -9.03
C ASP A 52 8.18 -14.66 -8.00
N PRO A 53 8.95 -15.76 -8.16
CA PRO A 53 8.94 -16.88 -7.21
C PRO A 53 9.23 -16.49 -5.76
N ALA A 54 10.02 -15.44 -5.54
CA ALA A 54 10.31 -14.89 -4.20
C ALA A 54 9.30 -13.83 -3.76
N GLY A 55 8.40 -13.40 -4.67
CA GLY A 55 7.54 -12.26 -4.46
C GLY A 55 8.33 -10.96 -4.30
N MET A 56 7.64 -9.84 -4.19
CA MET A 56 8.28 -8.55 -3.92
C MET A 56 8.79 -8.52 -2.47
N PHE A 57 10.05 -8.86 -2.26
CA PHE A 57 10.65 -9.03 -0.92
C PHE A 57 9.82 -9.92 0.03
N GLY A 58 9.10 -10.91 -0.51
CA GLY A 58 8.18 -11.77 0.22
C GLY A 58 6.76 -11.21 0.42
N SER A 59 6.53 -9.92 0.11
CA SER A 59 5.23 -9.26 0.34
C SER A 59 4.13 -9.72 -0.62
N THR A 60 4.48 -10.28 -1.77
CA THR A 60 3.51 -10.78 -2.77
C THR A 60 3.62 -12.28 -3.02
N LEU A 61 4.40 -12.97 -2.20
CA LEU A 61 4.70 -14.39 -2.36
C LEU A 61 3.44 -15.23 -2.52
N ASN A 62 3.37 -15.97 -3.63
CA ASN A 62 2.26 -16.86 -4.01
C ASN A 62 0.89 -16.19 -4.27
N LEU A 63 0.75 -14.87 -4.19
CA LEU A 63 -0.53 -14.19 -4.46
C LEU A 63 -0.96 -14.40 -5.92
N HIS A 64 -0.02 -14.32 -6.87
CA HIS A 64 -0.29 -14.59 -8.29
C HIS A 64 -0.86 -15.98 -8.51
N LYS A 65 -0.30 -17.01 -7.87
CA LYS A 65 -0.79 -18.40 -7.99
C LYS A 65 -2.19 -18.57 -7.42
N LYS A 66 -2.51 -17.85 -6.34
CA LYS A 66 -3.80 -17.93 -5.64
C LYS A 66 -4.88 -17.14 -6.35
N SER A 67 -4.58 -15.93 -6.79
CA SER A 67 -5.56 -14.96 -7.32
C SER A 67 -5.61 -14.91 -8.84
N GLY A 68 -4.63 -15.52 -9.51
CA GLY A 68 -4.52 -15.59 -10.96
C GLY A 68 -3.89 -14.35 -11.62
N PRO A 69 -3.50 -14.49 -12.91
CA PRO A 69 -2.78 -13.46 -13.65
C PRO A 69 -3.63 -12.22 -13.97
N GLY A 70 -4.92 -12.29 -13.87
CA GLY A 70 -5.81 -11.14 -14.06
C GLY A 70 -5.92 -10.24 -12.82
N ARG A 71 -5.40 -10.68 -11.67
CA ARG A 71 -5.52 -9.98 -10.40
C ARG A 71 -4.18 -9.63 -9.76
N VAL A 72 -3.14 -10.41 -10.04
CA VAL A 72 -1.77 -10.17 -9.57
C VAL A 72 -0.83 -10.44 -10.72
N PHE A 73 -0.18 -9.41 -11.25
CA PHE A 73 0.62 -9.52 -12.46
C PHE A 73 1.82 -8.58 -12.46
N ASP A 74 2.90 -9.07 -13.07
CA ASP A 74 4.12 -8.30 -13.29
C ASP A 74 3.92 -7.23 -14.38
N THR A 75 4.78 -6.24 -14.35
CA THR A 75 4.74 -5.11 -15.28
C THR A 75 6.13 -4.79 -15.83
N PRO A 76 6.23 -4.27 -17.06
CA PRO A 76 7.50 -3.77 -17.58
C PRO A 76 8.00 -2.55 -16.81
N LEU A 77 9.26 -2.17 -17.05
CA LEU A 77 9.85 -0.92 -16.57
C LEU A 77 9.29 0.29 -17.35
N ALA A 78 8.16 0.81 -16.89
CA ALA A 78 7.48 1.95 -17.53
C ALA A 78 6.65 2.74 -16.50
N GLU A 79 7.28 3.22 -15.45
CA GLU A 79 6.64 3.78 -14.24
C GLU A 79 5.63 4.87 -14.58
N THR A 80 5.99 5.81 -15.45
CA THR A 80 5.09 6.90 -15.90
C THR A 80 3.81 6.37 -16.53
N ALA A 81 3.95 5.44 -17.47
CA ALA A 81 2.81 4.86 -18.19
C ALA A 81 1.94 4.02 -17.26
N LEU A 82 2.56 3.19 -16.42
CA LEU A 82 1.86 2.27 -15.52
C LEU A 82 1.14 2.99 -14.39
N MET A 83 1.68 4.11 -13.90
CA MET A 83 0.96 4.96 -12.95
C MET A 83 -0.30 5.56 -13.61
N GLY A 84 -0.20 5.97 -14.87
CA GLY A 84 -1.36 6.43 -15.65
C GLY A 84 -2.39 5.32 -15.83
N VAL A 85 -1.97 4.10 -16.13
CA VAL A 85 -2.85 2.92 -16.22
C VAL A 85 -3.55 2.64 -14.89
N ALA A 86 -2.81 2.66 -13.78
CA ALA A 86 -3.38 2.44 -12.45
C ALA A 86 -4.39 3.53 -12.08
N ALA A 87 -4.06 4.81 -12.33
CA ALA A 87 -4.97 5.92 -12.08
C ALA A 87 -6.24 5.82 -12.94
N GLY A 88 -6.10 5.49 -14.23
CA GLY A 88 -7.23 5.28 -15.14
C GLY A 88 -8.11 4.10 -14.73
N ALA A 89 -7.52 2.99 -14.30
CA ALA A 89 -8.25 1.84 -13.77
C ALA A 89 -9.04 2.20 -12.50
N ALA A 90 -8.43 2.99 -11.61
CA ALA A 90 -9.10 3.49 -10.41
C ALA A 90 -10.30 4.37 -10.74
N MET A 91 -10.17 5.29 -11.71
CA MET A 91 -11.30 6.08 -12.23
C MET A 91 -12.40 5.21 -12.83
N GLY A 92 -12.04 4.08 -13.42
CA GLY A 92 -12.96 3.07 -13.96
C GLY A 92 -13.64 2.20 -12.89
N GLY A 93 -13.41 2.50 -11.60
CA GLY A 93 -14.03 1.79 -10.48
C GLY A 93 -13.25 0.59 -9.95
N MET A 94 -12.03 0.36 -10.44
CA MET A 94 -11.12 -0.65 -9.88
C MET A 94 -10.37 -0.11 -8.67
N ARG A 95 -9.72 -1.00 -7.90
CA ARG A 95 -8.90 -0.65 -6.74
C ARG A 95 -7.48 -1.19 -6.92
N PRO A 96 -6.65 -0.52 -7.72
CA PRO A 96 -5.28 -0.94 -7.95
C PRO A 96 -4.40 -0.75 -6.73
N VAL A 97 -3.55 -1.74 -6.46
CA VAL A 97 -2.39 -1.62 -5.59
C VAL A 97 -1.16 -1.72 -6.48
N TYR A 98 -0.52 -0.59 -6.71
CA TYR A 98 0.68 -0.52 -7.54
C TYR A 98 1.93 -0.64 -6.67
N PHE A 99 2.60 -1.76 -6.80
CA PHE A 99 3.88 -2.01 -6.14
C PHE A 99 5.01 -1.34 -6.90
N HIS A 100 5.62 -0.39 -6.24
CA HIS A 100 6.79 0.35 -6.71
C HIS A 100 8.01 -0.05 -5.89
N ASN A 101 9.04 -0.61 -6.52
CA ASN A 101 10.16 -1.21 -5.80
C ASN A 101 10.86 -0.24 -4.85
N ARG A 102 11.02 1.02 -5.32
CA ARG A 102 11.72 2.07 -4.59
C ARG A 102 11.05 3.43 -4.77
N PRO A 103 10.98 4.24 -3.72
CA PRO A 103 10.45 5.61 -3.83
C PRO A 103 11.29 6.50 -4.72
N ASP A 104 12.56 6.16 -4.95
CA ASP A 104 13.46 6.85 -5.86
C ASP A 104 12.87 6.99 -7.27
N PHE A 105 12.21 5.95 -7.76
CA PHE A 105 11.61 5.93 -9.09
C PHE A 105 10.16 6.43 -9.13
N LEU A 106 9.56 6.74 -7.99
CA LEU A 106 8.27 7.44 -7.95
C LEU A 106 8.35 8.84 -8.56
N PHE A 107 9.54 9.43 -8.65
CA PHE A 107 9.72 10.69 -9.37
C PHE A 107 9.34 10.62 -10.85
N LEU A 108 9.43 9.46 -11.48
CA LEU A 108 8.97 9.25 -12.84
C LEU A 108 7.44 9.29 -12.97
N THR A 109 6.72 9.21 -11.85
CA THR A 109 5.26 9.14 -11.79
C THR A 109 4.63 10.43 -11.24
N MET A 110 5.43 11.47 -11.03
CA MET A 110 4.97 12.69 -10.31
C MET A 110 3.80 13.37 -11.00
N ASP A 111 3.78 13.44 -12.32
CA ASP A 111 2.68 14.05 -13.06
C ASP A 111 1.37 13.29 -12.81
N GLN A 112 1.38 11.98 -12.95
CA GLN A 112 0.18 11.13 -12.76
C GLN A 112 -0.31 11.14 -11.31
N LEU A 113 0.60 11.20 -10.35
CA LEU A 113 0.24 11.27 -8.92
C LEU A 113 -0.20 12.66 -8.50
N VAL A 114 0.62 13.69 -8.82
CA VAL A 114 0.47 15.04 -8.26
C VAL A 114 -0.54 15.87 -9.04
N ASN A 115 -0.52 15.80 -10.37
CA ASN A 115 -1.38 16.62 -11.21
C ASN A 115 -2.69 15.93 -11.58
N HIS A 116 -2.74 14.60 -11.55
CA HIS A 116 -3.91 13.84 -11.93
C HIS A 116 -4.57 13.17 -10.72
N ALA A 117 -4.04 12.05 -10.21
CA ALA A 117 -4.71 11.23 -9.20
C ALA A 117 -5.11 12.04 -7.95
N SER A 118 -4.22 12.88 -7.44
CA SER A 118 -4.48 13.68 -6.23
C SER A 118 -5.43 14.86 -6.44
N LYS A 119 -5.69 15.29 -7.69
CA LYS A 119 -6.46 16.50 -7.98
C LYS A 119 -7.82 16.24 -8.60
N TRP A 120 -8.00 15.12 -9.28
CA TRP A 120 -9.21 14.90 -10.06
C TRP A 120 -10.49 14.89 -9.24
N SER A 121 -10.49 14.32 -8.04
CA SER A 121 -11.67 14.38 -7.18
C SER A 121 -12.09 15.83 -6.88
N TYR A 122 -11.12 16.69 -6.59
CA TYR A 122 -11.38 18.12 -6.38
C TYR A 122 -11.82 18.83 -7.67
N MET A 123 -11.12 18.59 -8.79
CA MET A 123 -11.39 19.23 -10.07
C MET A 123 -12.76 18.89 -10.63
N PHE A 124 -13.24 17.69 -10.37
CA PHE A 124 -14.54 17.21 -10.84
C PHE A 124 -15.63 17.21 -9.74
N GLY A 125 -15.44 18.03 -8.69
CA GLY A 125 -16.47 18.24 -7.66
C GLY A 125 -16.86 16.98 -6.88
N GLY A 126 -15.95 15.99 -6.78
CA GLY A 126 -16.21 14.71 -6.11
C GLY A 126 -16.86 13.64 -6.99
N GLU A 127 -17.20 13.96 -8.23
CA GLU A 127 -17.81 12.99 -9.18
C GLU A 127 -16.82 11.89 -9.60
N VAL A 128 -15.53 12.18 -9.53
CA VAL A 128 -14.44 11.26 -9.90
C VAL A 128 -13.59 10.96 -8.67
N ASN A 129 -13.45 9.69 -8.34
CA ASN A 129 -12.54 9.24 -7.32
C ASN A 129 -11.42 8.39 -7.94
N VAL A 130 -10.25 8.43 -7.31
CA VAL A 130 -9.07 7.65 -7.75
C VAL A 130 -8.57 6.80 -6.58
N PRO A 131 -9.28 5.71 -6.23
CA PRO A 131 -8.91 4.80 -5.14
C PRO A 131 -7.68 3.97 -5.54
N LEU A 132 -6.52 4.59 -5.56
CA LEU A 132 -5.23 4.03 -5.95
C LEU A 132 -4.32 3.95 -4.74
N VAL A 133 -3.79 2.78 -4.46
CA VAL A 133 -2.71 2.60 -3.47
C VAL A 133 -1.38 2.44 -4.20
N VAL A 134 -0.40 3.25 -3.83
CA VAL A 134 0.99 3.10 -4.26
C VAL A 134 1.80 2.61 -3.07
N TRP A 135 2.35 1.43 -3.17
CA TRP A 135 3.22 0.85 -2.17
C TRP A 135 4.67 0.95 -2.63
N ALA A 136 5.54 1.54 -1.82
CA ALA A 136 6.96 1.63 -2.12
C ALA A 136 7.79 1.23 -0.91
N CYS A 137 8.84 0.43 -1.15
CA CYS A 137 9.68 -0.08 -0.09
C CYS A 137 10.85 0.86 0.16
N ILE A 138 10.92 1.43 1.37
CA ILE A 138 12.06 2.16 1.86
C ILE A 138 12.86 1.30 2.85
N GLY A 139 14.12 1.61 3.03
CA GLY A 139 14.98 0.93 3.99
C GLY A 139 16.46 1.13 3.67
N ARG A 140 17.27 0.95 4.67
CA ARG A 140 18.74 1.03 4.56
C ARG A 140 19.36 -0.33 4.86
N GLY A 141 20.64 -0.46 4.55
CA GLY A 141 21.39 -1.68 4.85
C GLY A 141 21.36 -2.74 3.76
N TRP A 142 20.72 -2.44 2.62
CA TRP A 142 20.65 -3.38 1.50
C TRP A 142 21.80 -3.28 0.52
N GLY A 143 22.69 -2.29 0.66
CA GLY A 143 23.80 -2.10 -0.25
C GLY A 143 23.42 -1.70 -1.69
N SER A 144 22.24 -1.14 -1.87
CA SER A 144 21.69 -0.81 -3.21
C SER A 144 22.14 0.55 -3.74
N ALA A 145 23.15 1.16 -3.15
CA ALA A 145 23.73 2.44 -3.52
C ALA A 145 22.74 3.64 -3.47
N ALA A 146 23.17 4.80 -3.96
CA ALA A 146 22.46 6.06 -3.74
C ALA A 146 21.07 6.12 -4.35
N GLN A 147 20.89 5.58 -5.55
CA GLN A 147 19.62 5.65 -6.30
C GLN A 147 18.53 4.67 -5.82
N HIS A 148 18.85 3.75 -4.92
CA HIS A 148 17.93 2.69 -4.48
C HIS A 148 17.77 2.65 -2.97
N SER A 149 18.17 3.70 -2.26
CA SER A 149 18.24 3.69 -0.80
C SER A 149 17.70 4.97 -0.16
N GLN A 150 16.98 5.79 -0.92
CA GLN A 150 16.48 7.06 -0.44
C GLN A 150 15.15 6.89 0.31
N ALA A 151 14.90 7.77 1.28
CA ALA A 151 13.64 7.88 2.00
C ALA A 151 12.97 9.21 1.61
N LEU A 152 12.21 9.19 0.52
CA LEU A 152 11.72 10.38 -0.17
C LEU A 152 10.25 10.71 0.14
N GLN A 153 9.65 9.99 1.08
CA GLN A 153 8.24 10.14 1.45
C GLN A 153 7.85 11.57 1.83
N GLY A 154 8.78 12.35 2.41
CA GLY A 154 8.54 13.74 2.80
C GLY A 154 8.08 14.64 1.65
N ILE A 155 8.46 14.32 0.41
CA ILE A 155 8.05 15.09 -0.77
C ILE A 155 6.55 14.96 -1.03
N PHE A 156 5.98 13.78 -0.80
CA PHE A 156 4.56 13.51 -1.03
C PHE A 156 3.66 14.08 0.07
N MET A 157 4.21 14.39 1.25
CA MET A 157 3.45 14.99 2.37
C MET A 157 2.88 16.37 2.04
N HIS A 158 3.49 17.09 1.11
CA HIS A 158 3.07 18.44 0.71
C HIS A 158 2.02 18.45 -0.41
N VAL A 159 1.59 17.27 -0.87
CA VAL A 159 0.65 17.16 -1.99
C VAL A 159 -0.78 16.98 -1.47
N PRO A 160 -1.63 18.02 -1.53
CA PRO A 160 -3.04 17.87 -1.16
C PRO A 160 -3.73 16.84 -2.03
N GLY A 161 -4.51 15.97 -1.40
CA GLY A 161 -5.20 14.87 -2.06
C GLY A 161 -4.46 13.53 -1.99
N LEU A 162 -3.22 13.50 -1.52
CA LEU A 162 -2.51 12.27 -1.18
C LEU A 162 -2.57 12.01 0.33
N LYS A 163 -2.79 10.76 0.69
CA LYS A 163 -2.63 10.26 2.05
C LYS A 163 -1.34 9.47 2.11
N LEU A 164 -0.44 9.87 3.00
CA LEU A 164 0.84 9.18 3.18
C LEU A 164 0.85 8.46 4.52
N VAL A 165 1.21 7.19 4.52
CA VAL A 165 1.37 6.38 5.73
C VAL A 165 2.72 5.69 5.75
N MET A 166 3.30 5.58 6.95
CA MET A 166 4.57 4.91 7.18
C MET A 166 4.44 3.99 8.41
N PRO A 167 3.89 2.80 8.23
CA PRO A 167 3.71 1.87 9.34
C PRO A 167 5.06 1.41 9.90
N SER A 168 5.16 1.38 11.23
CA SER A 168 6.38 0.97 11.94
C SER A 168 6.30 -0.43 12.52
N THR A 169 5.10 -0.98 12.69
CA THR A 169 4.87 -2.34 13.18
C THR A 169 4.22 -3.22 12.13
N CYS A 170 4.31 -4.53 12.29
CA CYS A 170 3.61 -5.48 11.41
C CYS A 170 2.09 -5.34 11.52
N TYR A 171 1.60 -5.03 12.70
CA TYR A 171 0.19 -4.77 12.95
C TYR A 171 -0.30 -3.55 12.14
N ASP A 172 0.41 -2.44 12.25
CA ASP A 172 0.09 -1.21 11.50
C ASP A 172 0.25 -1.41 9.99
N ALA A 173 1.27 -2.14 9.56
CA ALA A 173 1.49 -2.43 8.13
C ALA A 173 0.27 -3.12 7.52
N LYS A 174 -0.26 -4.14 8.19
CA LYS A 174 -1.46 -4.84 7.73
C LYS A 174 -2.70 -3.94 7.79
N GLY A 175 -2.94 -3.30 8.93
CA GLY A 175 -4.14 -2.49 9.16
C GLY A 175 -4.22 -1.27 8.25
N LEU A 176 -3.12 -0.52 8.14
CA LEU A 176 -3.08 0.68 7.29
C LEU A 176 -3.15 0.35 5.81
N LEU A 177 -2.55 -0.76 5.36
CA LEU A 177 -2.67 -1.17 3.96
C LEU A 177 -4.11 -1.57 3.61
N LEU A 178 -4.79 -2.32 4.48
CA LEU A 178 -6.21 -2.64 4.29
C LEU A 178 -7.08 -1.39 4.28
N SER A 179 -6.82 -0.46 5.21
CA SER A 179 -7.55 0.81 5.26
C SER A 179 -7.32 1.65 4.01
N ALA A 180 -6.08 1.71 3.51
CA ALA A 180 -5.76 2.44 2.28
C ALA A 180 -6.45 1.82 1.04
N ILE A 181 -6.55 0.50 0.96
CA ILE A 181 -7.24 -0.18 -0.15
C ILE A 181 -8.75 0.06 -0.07
N ALA A 182 -9.31 0.18 1.11
CA ALA A 182 -10.74 0.41 1.31
C ALA A 182 -11.16 1.89 1.14
N ASP A 183 -10.22 2.82 1.21
CA ASP A 183 -10.45 4.29 1.14
C ASP A 183 -10.67 4.76 -0.33
#